data_d84b7c9bfae7b0e36c91667182aeec76
#
_entry.id   d84b7c9bfae7b0e36c91667182aeec76
#
_cell.length_a   1.000
_cell.length_b   1.000
_cell.length_c   1.000
_cell.angle_alpha   90.00
_cell.angle_beta   90.00
_cell.angle_gamma   90.00
#
_symmetry.space_group_name_H-M   'P 1'
#
loop_
_entity.id
_entity.type
_entity.pdbx_description
1 polymer ?
#
loop_
_entity_poly.entity_id
_entity_poly.type
_entity_poly.pdbx_seq_one_letter_code
_entity_poly.pdbx_strand_id
1 'polypeptide(L)'
;MRRVDSEERKRSRKGNEKNTEKKINKQRERQAESRREEVLSETKLAMIRRKQNREMLGIVYLFALIFFAMIVYFCHFILFQAEDKMASPYNARIDYLAQKTVRGEIQTADGMVIAKTVTKEDGTESREYPGGAAFAHPVGYSVKGKTGIESLGNYYLTNSGINPLQKFMNEIENRKNPGDTLVTSLDADLQKLAYSLLDGRKGSIVCMEPSSGRILAMASAPSFDPNQLQENWDSLISEGNTDG
;
A
#
# COMPACT_ATOMS: atom_id res chain seq x y z
N MET A 1 -51.28 -102.03 -17.22
CA MET A 1 -50.44 -101.43 -16.17
C MET A 1 -49.44 -100.40 -16.67
N ARG A 2 -48.98 -100.29 -17.91
CA ARG A 2 -47.97 -99.32 -18.39
C ARG A 2 -48.49 -97.89 -18.76
N ARG A 3 -49.80 -97.63 -18.89
CA ARG A 3 -50.35 -96.31 -19.28
C ARG A 3 -50.52 -95.36 -18.09
N VAL A 4 -50.80 -95.86 -16.90
CA VAL A 4 -51.03 -95.03 -15.69
C VAL A 4 -49.73 -94.40 -15.22
N ASP A 5 -48.63 -95.15 -15.27
CA ASP A 5 -47.29 -94.66 -14.85
C ASP A 5 -46.75 -93.50 -15.71
N SER A 6 -47.17 -93.39 -16.98
CA SER A 6 -46.73 -92.32 -17.88
C SER A 6 -47.47 -91.00 -17.65
N GLU A 7 -48.73 -91.05 -17.19
CA GLU A 7 -49.50 -89.80 -16.86
C GLU A 7 -49.12 -89.23 -15.52
N GLU A 8 -48.83 -90.05 -14.53
CA GLU A 8 -48.31 -89.59 -13.24
C GLU A 8 -46.95 -88.90 -13.37
N ARG A 9 -46.07 -89.47 -14.16
CA ARG A 9 -44.75 -88.81 -14.46
C ARG A 9 -44.90 -87.54 -15.23
N LYS A 10 -45.86 -87.32 -16.10
CA LYS A 10 -46.18 -86.09 -16.80
C LYS A 10 -46.76 -85.06 -15.85
N ARG A 11 -47.67 -85.47 -14.93
CA ARG A 11 -48.22 -84.55 -13.90
C ARG A 11 -47.17 -84.08 -12.91
N SER A 12 -46.30 -84.99 -12.46
CA SER A 12 -45.18 -84.66 -11.56
C SER A 12 -44.17 -83.73 -12.24
N ARG A 13 -43.83 -83.90 -13.52
CA ARG A 13 -42.96 -82.96 -14.28
C ARG A 13 -43.60 -81.59 -14.45
N LYS A 14 -44.88 -81.49 -14.82
CA LYS A 14 -45.62 -80.23 -14.92
C LYS A 14 -45.71 -79.48 -13.57
N GLY A 15 -45.88 -80.22 -12.47
CA GLY A 15 -45.87 -79.65 -11.11
C GLY A 15 -44.51 -79.03 -10.71
N ASN A 16 -43.45 -79.75 -11.09
CA ASN A 16 -42.09 -79.31 -10.78
C ASN A 16 -41.65 -78.11 -11.66
N GLU A 17 -42.08 -78.13 -12.96
CA GLU A 17 -41.85 -76.98 -13.85
C GLU A 17 -42.55 -75.68 -13.35
N LYS A 18 -43.82 -75.75 -12.97
CA LYS A 18 -44.57 -74.65 -12.39
C LYS A 18 -43.97 -74.15 -11.08
N ASN A 19 -43.41 -75.03 -10.27
CA ASN A 19 -42.78 -74.67 -9.01
C ASN A 19 -41.42 -73.98 -9.23
N THR A 20 -40.71 -74.41 -10.27
CA THR A 20 -39.42 -73.77 -10.70
C THR A 20 -39.65 -72.39 -11.32
N GLU A 21 -40.68 -72.28 -12.19
CA GLU A 21 -41.08 -70.97 -12.75
C GLU A 21 -41.49 -69.97 -11.66
N LYS A 22 -42.26 -70.39 -10.66
CA LYS A 22 -42.63 -69.55 -9.52
C LYS A 22 -41.41 -69.10 -8.72
N LYS A 23 -40.44 -69.99 -8.52
CA LYS A 23 -39.20 -69.67 -7.83
C LYS A 23 -38.35 -68.64 -8.63
N ILE A 24 -38.23 -68.80 -9.93
CA ILE A 24 -37.53 -67.90 -10.84
C ILE A 24 -38.21 -66.53 -10.89
N ASN A 25 -39.53 -66.49 -11.00
CA ASN A 25 -40.27 -65.26 -11.00
C ASN A 25 -40.10 -64.46 -9.66
N LYS A 26 -40.17 -65.17 -8.54
CA LYS A 26 -39.94 -64.54 -7.21
C LYS A 26 -38.53 -64.10 -7.03
N GLN A 27 -37.54 -64.74 -7.62
CA GLN A 27 -36.16 -64.23 -7.62
C GLN A 27 -35.98 -63.00 -8.52
N ARG A 28 -36.63 -62.96 -9.69
CA ARG A 28 -36.64 -61.80 -10.59
C ARG A 28 -37.32 -60.60 -9.94
N GLU A 29 -38.40 -60.76 -9.23
CA GLU A 29 -39.11 -59.71 -8.49
C GLU A 29 -38.20 -59.14 -7.38
N ARG A 30 -37.56 -59.98 -6.59
CA ARG A 30 -36.61 -59.55 -5.54
C ARG A 30 -35.43 -58.84 -6.11
N GLN A 31 -34.87 -59.28 -7.24
CA GLN A 31 -33.79 -58.58 -7.91
C GLN A 31 -34.22 -57.25 -8.51
N ALA A 32 -35.42 -57.15 -9.03
CA ALA A 32 -35.99 -55.90 -9.53
C ALA A 32 -36.28 -54.89 -8.41
N GLU A 33 -36.76 -55.41 -7.26
CA GLU A 33 -36.99 -54.58 -6.06
C GLU A 33 -35.67 -54.05 -5.48
N SER A 34 -34.67 -54.90 -5.33
CA SER A 34 -33.33 -54.49 -4.87
C SER A 34 -32.69 -53.46 -5.80
N ARG A 35 -32.79 -53.63 -7.12
CA ARG A 35 -32.29 -52.61 -8.08
C ARG A 35 -33.06 -51.31 -8.00
N ARG A 36 -34.36 -51.32 -7.74
CA ARG A 36 -35.17 -50.10 -7.54
C ARG A 36 -34.75 -49.36 -6.28
N GLU A 37 -34.53 -50.10 -5.20
CA GLU A 37 -34.04 -49.48 -3.93
C GLU A 37 -32.64 -48.88 -4.08
N GLU A 38 -31.75 -49.56 -4.81
CA GLU A 38 -30.41 -49.08 -5.10
C GLU A 38 -30.44 -47.79 -5.93
N VAL A 39 -31.21 -47.73 -7.01
CA VAL A 39 -31.40 -46.54 -7.85
C VAL A 39 -32.04 -45.38 -7.05
N LEU A 40 -32.99 -45.71 -6.17
CA LEU A 40 -33.65 -44.69 -5.32
C LEU A 40 -32.68 -44.11 -4.28
N SER A 41 -31.79 -44.94 -3.74
CA SER A 41 -30.76 -44.50 -2.79
C SER A 41 -29.70 -43.60 -3.47
N GLU A 42 -29.26 -44.01 -4.67
CA GLU A 42 -28.31 -43.20 -5.45
C GLU A 42 -28.88 -41.84 -5.85
N THR A 43 -30.15 -41.80 -6.28
CA THR A 43 -30.82 -40.54 -6.62
C THR A 43 -30.99 -39.63 -5.42
N LYS A 44 -31.33 -40.15 -4.24
CA LYS A 44 -31.40 -39.39 -2.99
C LYS A 44 -30.03 -38.84 -2.60
N LEU A 45 -28.97 -39.65 -2.68
CA LEU A 45 -27.59 -39.22 -2.42
C LEU A 45 -27.14 -38.14 -3.41
N ALA A 46 -27.48 -38.26 -4.69
CA ALA A 46 -27.17 -37.25 -5.69
C ALA A 46 -27.88 -35.91 -5.43
N MET A 47 -29.15 -35.95 -4.98
CA MET A 47 -29.88 -34.71 -4.59
C MET A 47 -29.27 -34.06 -3.36
N ILE A 48 -28.88 -34.81 -2.35
CA ILE A 48 -28.22 -34.28 -1.14
C ILE A 48 -26.88 -33.64 -1.50
N ARG A 49 -26.06 -34.31 -2.32
CA ARG A 49 -24.79 -33.76 -2.80
C ARG A 49 -24.98 -32.48 -3.60
N ARG A 50 -25.97 -32.38 -4.47
CA ARG A 50 -26.28 -31.17 -5.22
C ARG A 50 -26.71 -30.02 -4.31
N LYS A 51 -27.49 -30.27 -3.28
CA LYS A 51 -27.91 -29.28 -2.31
C LYS A 51 -26.73 -28.78 -1.51
N GLN A 52 -25.90 -29.66 -0.96
CA GLN A 52 -24.68 -29.30 -0.23
C GLN A 52 -23.69 -28.49 -1.09
N ASN A 53 -23.46 -28.93 -2.34
CA ASN A 53 -22.58 -28.17 -3.25
C ASN A 53 -23.09 -26.77 -3.52
N ARG A 54 -24.40 -26.55 -3.63
CA ARG A 54 -25.00 -25.24 -3.84
C ARG A 54 -24.84 -24.33 -2.63
N GLU A 55 -24.99 -24.88 -1.44
CA GLU A 55 -24.76 -24.14 -0.18
C GLU A 55 -23.28 -23.80 0.00
N MET A 56 -22.37 -24.73 -0.28
CA MET A 56 -20.92 -24.47 -0.28
C MET A 56 -20.52 -23.43 -1.34
N LEU A 57 -21.09 -23.48 -2.54
CA LEU A 57 -20.85 -22.47 -3.59
C LEU A 57 -21.32 -21.08 -3.13
N GLY A 58 -22.44 -20.98 -2.42
CA GLY A 58 -22.91 -19.72 -1.84
C GLY A 58 -21.90 -19.11 -0.86
N ILE A 59 -21.32 -19.95 0.01
CA ILE A 59 -20.28 -19.51 0.95
C ILE A 59 -19.02 -19.07 0.20
N VAL A 60 -18.59 -19.83 -0.81
CA VAL A 60 -17.42 -19.47 -1.63
C VAL A 60 -17.62 -18.12 -2.33
N TYR A 61 -18.80 -17.89 -2.92
CA TYR A 61 -19.09 -16.58 -3.54
C TYR A 61 -19.16 -15.44 -2.54
N LEU A 62 -19.68 -15.70 -1.34
CA LEU A 62 -19.66 -14.68 -0.27
C LEU A 62 -18.23 -14.28 0.09
N PHE A 63 -17.35 -15.27 0.31
CA PHE A 63 -15.94 -14.99 0.60
C PHE A 63 -15.24 -14.30 -0.59
N ALA A 64 -15.49 -14.75 -1.82
CA ALA A 64 -14.95 -14.13 -3.02
C ALA A 64 -15.39 -12.65 -3.14
N LEU A 65 -16.65 -12.33 -2.82
CA LEU A 65 -17.17 -10.98 -2.84
C LEU A 65 -16.51 -10.10 -1.76
N ILE A 66 -16.34 -10.62 -0.53
CA ILE A 66 -15.63 -9.91 0.54
C ILE A 66 -14.18 -9.63 0.14
N PHE A 67 -13.50 -10.63 -0.43
CA PHE A 67 -12.12 -10.48 -0.90
C PHE A 67 -12.00 -9.45 -2.02
N PHE A 68 -12.94 -9.48 -2.96
CA PHE A 68 -13.01 -8.49 -4.04
C PHE A 68 -13.26 -7.08 -3.51
N ALA A 69 -14.19 -6.91 -2.57
CA ALA A 69 -14.43 -5.63 -1.93
C ALA A 69 -13.20 -5.11 -1.18
N MET A 70 -12.45 -5.99 -0.52
CA MET A 70 -11.20 -5.64 0.15
C MET A 70 -10.12 -5.20 -0.85
N ILE A 71 -10.00 -5.87 -2.00
CA ILE A 71 -9.06 -5.48 -3.06
C ILE A 71 -9.43 -4.09 -3.60
N VAL A 72 -10.71 -3.86 -3.91
CA VAL A 72 -11.18 -2.55 -4.40
C VAL A 72 -10.91 -1.44 -3.39
N TYR A 73 -11.20 -1.69 -2.11
CA TYR A 73 -10.88 -0.75 -1.03
C TYR A 73 -9.38 -0.46 -0.93
N PHE A 74 -8.55 -1.49 -1.03
CA PHE A 74 -7.10 -1.35 -0.98
C PHE A 74 -6.54 -0.58 -2.18
N CYS A 75 -7.05 -0.86 -3.39
CA CYS A 75 -6.71 -0.07 -4.59
C CYS A 75 -7.12 1.39 -4.44
N HIS A 76 -8.33 1.65 -3.96
CA HIS A 76 -8.79 3.02 -3.67
C HIS A 76 -7.89 3.72 -2.65
N PHE A 77 -7.52 3.04 -1.57
CA PHE A 77 -6.61 3.58 -0.56
C PHE A 77 -5.24 3.95 -1.16
N ILE A 78 -4.64 3.05 -1.97
CA ILE A 78 -3.33 3.30 -2.59
C ILE A 78 -3.39 4.48 -3.55
N LEU A 79 -4.44 4.57 -4.38
CA LEU A 79 -4.54 5.58 -5.42
C LEU A 79 -4.89 6.98 -4.89
N PHE A 80 -5.64 7.07 -3.78
CA PHE A 80 -6.22 8.36 -3.34
C PHE A 80 -5.81 8.80 -1.93
N GLN A 81 -5.33 7.90 -1.08
CA GLN A 81 -5.05 8.23 0.32
C GLN A 81 -3.63 7.91 0.78
N ALA A 82 -2.90 7.05 0.06
CA ALA A 82 -1.60 6.58 0.52
C ALA A 82 -0.58 7.72 0.57
N GLU A 83 -0.60 8.62 -0.41
CA GLU A 83 0.34 9.74 -0.52
C GLU A 83 0.20 10.70 0.66
N ASP A 84 -1.02 11.14 0.98
CA ASP A 84 -1.30 12.03 2.12
C ASP A 84 -0.91 11.40 3.47
N LYS A 85 -1.17 10.09 3.63
CA LYS A 85 -0.82 9.37 4.86
C LYS A 85 0.67 9.12 4.99
N MET A 86 1.37 8.87 3.89
CA MET A 86 2.82 8.69 3.87
C MET A 86 3.57 10.00 4.06
N ALA A 87 3.07 11.11 3.51
CA ALA A 87 3.66 12.45 3.65
C ALA A 87 3.40 13.08 5.03
N SER A 88 2.57 12.48 5.89
CA SER A 88 2.26 13.01 7.21
C SER A 88 3.53 13.21 8.07
N PRO A 89 3.76 14.39 8.66
CA PRO A 89 4.91 14.66 9.53
C PRO A 89 4.99 13.77 10.78
N TYR A 90 3.86 13.18 11.18
CA TYR A 90 3.73 12.27 12.34
C TYR A 90 3.99 10.80 12.02
N ASN A 91 4.45 10.48 10.81
CA ASN A 91 4.70 9.12 10.39
C ASN A 91 6.07 8.64 10.92
N ALA A 92 6.09 7.89 12.02
CA ALA A 92 7.31 7.32 12.61
C ALA A 92 8.15 6.45 11.64
N ARG A 93 7.56 5.97 10.55
CA ARG A 93 8.28 5.22 9.50
C ARG A 93 9.27 6.10 8.74
N ILE A 94 9.01 7.42 8.68
CA ILE A 94 9.91 8.38 8.03
C ILE A 94 11.24 8.47 8.79
N ASP A 95 11.22 8.41 10.12
CA ASP A 95 12.45 8.45 10.93
C ASP A 95 13.32 7.20 10.71
N TYR A 96 12.71 6.03 10.52
CA TYR A 96 13.43 4.83 10.15
C TYR A 96 14.05 4.92 8.75
N LEU A 97 13.32 5.49 7.78
CA LEU A 97 13.84 5.71 6.42
C LEU A 97 14.98 6.74 6.42
N ALA A 98 14.87 7.78 7.24
CA ALA A 98 15.90 8.81 7.39
C ALA A 98 17.25 8.25 7.88
N GLN A 99 17.24 7.17 8.66
CA GLN A 99 18.47 6.52 9.09
C GLN A 99 19.17 5.74 7.96
N LYS A 100 18.41 5.25 6.99
CA LYS A 100 18.90 4.46 5.85
C LYS A 100 19.14 5.27 4.57
N THR A 101 18.83 6.57 4.59
CA THR A 101 18.88 7.43 3.42
C THR A 101 19.65 8.69 3.72
N VAL A 102 20.54 9.09 2.83
CA VAL A 102 21.14 10.43 2.84
C VAL A 102 20.06 11.39 2.36
N ARG A 103 19.69 12.37 3.20
CA ARG A 103 18.60 13.30 2.88
C ARG A 103 18.83 14.03 1.56
N GLY A 104 17.84 13.99 0.67
CA GLY A 104 17.89 14.56 -0.68
C GLY A 104 18.07 16.08 -0.71
N GLU A 105 18.36 16.60 -1.88
CA GLU A 105 18.54 18.04 -2.10
C GLU A 105 17.21 18.76 -2.29
N ILE A 106 17.18 20.06 -1.95
CA ILE A 106 16.12 20.99 -2.32
C ILE A 106 16.70 21.99 -3.30
N GLN A 107 16.05 22.14 -4.45
CA GLN A 107 16.47 23.02 -5.53
C GLN A 107 15.36 24.01 -5.89
N THR A 108 15.77 25.17 -6.38
CA THR A 108 14.87 26.15 -7.02
C THR A 108 14.46 25.67 -8.42
N ALA A 109 13.50 26.35 -9.05
CA ALA A 109 13.04 26.01 -10.40
C ALA A 109 14.14 26.15 -11.46
N ASP A 110 15.09 27.04 -11.26
CA ASP A 110 16.27 27.30 -12.09
C ASP A 110 17.48 26.42 -11.72
N GLY A 111 17.33 25.48 -10.79
CA GLY A 111 18.33 24.45 -10.46
C GLY A 111 19.36 24.88 -9.41
N MET A 112 19.20 26.04 -8.75
CA MET A 112 20.09 26.41 -7.64
C MET A 112 19.80 25.50 -6.44
N VAL A 113 20.84 24.85 -5.88
CA VAL A 113 20.74 24.06 -4.66
C VAL A 113 20.58 25.00 -3.46
N ILE A 114 19.47 24.87 -2.73
CA ILE A 114 19.14 25.68 -1.55
C ILE A 114 19.20 24.92 -0.23
N ALA A 115 19.17 23.58 -0.29
CA ALA A 115 19.51 22.71 0.83
C ALA A 115 20.12 21.39 0.32
N LYS A 116 21.20 20.93 0.94
CA LYS A 116 21.89 19.67 0.62
C LYS A 116 22.43 19.00 1.88
N THR A 117 22.69 17.71 1.80
CA THR A 117 23.39 16.96 2.86
C THR A 117 24.83 16.71 2.44
N VAL A 118 25.77 17.07 3.29
CA VAL A 118 27.20 16.82 3.10
C VAL A 118 27.64 15.77 4.12
N THR A 119 28.23 14.70 3.62
CA THR A 119 28.83 13.65 4.44
C THR A 119 30.30 13.99 4.64
N LYS A 120 30.70 14.18 5.90
CA LYS A 120 32.10 14.44 6.27
C LYS A 120 32.93 13.17 6.20
N GLU A 121 34.27 13.32 6.27
CA GLU A 121 35.20 12.19 6.23
C GLU A 121 35.03 11.18 7.37
N ASP A 122 34.50 11.63 8.50
CA ASP A 122 34.17 10.82 9.67
C ASP A 122 32.84 10.05 9.54
N GLY A 123 32.14 10.19 8.39
CA GLY A 123 30.85 9.58 8.12
C GLY A 123 29.66 10.33 8.75
N THR A 124 29.89 11.46 9.43
CA THR A 124 28.80 12.30 9.94
C THR A 124 28.14 13.09 8.84
N GLU A 125 26.82 13.18 8.87
CA GLU A 125 26.03 13.93 7.91
C GLU A 125 25.66 15.31 8.50
N SER A 126 25.88 16.36 7.71
CA SER A 126 25.50 17.73 8.03
C SER A 126 24.58 18.28 6.96
N ARG A 127 23.50 18.94 7.38
CA ARG A 127 22.61 19.64 6.46
C ARG A 127 23.13 21.04 6.23
N GLU A 128 23.37 21.42 4.99
CA GLU A 128 23.83 22.71 4.57
C GLU A 128 22.77 23.47 3.76
N TYR A 129 22.66 24.75 3.98
CA TYR A 129 21.71 25.65 3.32
C TYR A 129 22.46 26.73 2.55
N PRO A 130 22.91 26.48 1.30
CA PRO A 130 23.65 27.47 0.51
C PRO A 130 22.88 28.75 0.23
N GLY A 131 21.54 28.69 0.29
CA GLY A 131 20.66 29.85 0.13
C GLY A 131 20.69 30.83 1.32
N GLY A 132 21.19 30.41 2.48
CA GLY A 132 21.30 31.22 3.68
C GLY A 132 19.99 31.85 4.14
N ALA A 133 20.09 33.03 4.76
CA ALA A 133 18.95 33.74 5.34
C ALA A 133 17.86 34.14 4.32
N ALA A 134 18.21 34.35 3.06
CA ALA A 134 17.24 34.71 2.01
C ALA A 134 16.22 33.62 1.75
N PHE A 135 16.56 32.35 1.95
CA PHE A 135 15.71 31.18 1.73
C PHE A 135 15.21 30.52 3.03
N ALA A 136 15.60 31.07 4.19
CA ALA A 136 15.33 30.43 5.48
C ALA A 136 13.84 30.18 5.74
N HIS A 137 12.98 31.15 5.47
CA HIS A 137 11.55 31.01 5.73
C HIS A 137 10.84 29.99 4.82
N PRO A 138 10.98 30.01 3.48
CA PRO A 138 10.34 29.01 2.63
C PRO A 138 10.96 27.64 2.80
N VAL A 139 12.28 27.50 2.87
CA VAL A 139 12.96 26.22 3.01
C VAL A 139 12.77 25.63 4.39
N GLY A 140 12.86 26.45 5.42
CA GLY A 140 12.83 26.02 6.82
C GLY A 140 14.14 25.39 7.27
N TYR A 141 14.05 24.48 8.21
CA TYR A 141 15.18 23.74 8.79
C TYR A 141 14.79 22.31 9.13
N SER A 142 15.80 21.44 9.31
CA SER A 142 15.62 20.03 9.66
C SER A 142 16.25 19.63 11.01
N VAL A 143 16.83 20.60 11.74
CA VAL A 143 17.47 20.40 13.05
C VAL A 143 16.53 20.89 14.16
N LYS A 144 16.44 20.12 15.27
CA LYS A 144 15.53 20.41 16.40
C LYS A 144 14.04 20.56 15.98
N GLY A 145 13.63 19.79 15.00
CA GLY A 145 12.32 19.85 14.38
C GLY A 145 12.44 20.01 12.87
N LYS A 146 11.31 20.20 12.21
CA LYS A 146 11.25 20.44 10.75
C LYS A 146 10.21 21.50 10.46
N THR A 147 10.55 22.45 9.61
CA THR A 147 9.63 23.53 9.19
C THR A 147 9.73 23.75 7.68
N GLY A 148 8.82 24.55 7.12
CA GLY A 148 8.84 24.92 5.71
C GLY A 148 8.83 23.72 4.76
N ILE A 149 9.54 23.85 3.64
CA ILE A 149 9.68 22.82 2.62
C ILE A 149 10.41 21.57 3.17
N GLU A 150 11.33 21.73 4.12
CA GLU A 150 11.99 20.62 4.82
C GLU A 150 10.97 19.71 5.54
N SER A 151 9.90 20.28 6.09
CA SER A 151 8.82 19.51 6.71
C SER A 151 7.86 18.93 5.67
N LEU A 152 7.38 19.75 4.73
CA LEU A 152 6.42 19.34 3.71
C LEU A 152 6.99 18.28 2.77
N GLY A 153 8.23 18.45 2.35
CA GLY A 153 8.95 17.53 1.47
C GLY A 153 9.64 16.38 2.18
N ASN A 154 9.47 16.23 3.50
CA ASN A 154 10.24 15.28 4.31
C ASN A 154 10.15 13.84 3.80
N TYR A 155 8.97 13.42 3.35
CA TYR A 155 8.78 12.08 2.78
C TYR A 155 9.66 11.87 1.55
N TYR A 156 9.66 12.79 0.59
CA TYR A 156 10.45 12.69 -0.65
C TYR A 156 11.95 12.78 -0.36
N LEU A 157 12.35 13.72 0.50
CA LEU A 157 13.74 13.91 0.87
C LEU A 157 14.36 12.72 1.61
N THR A 158 13.55 11.91 2.29
CA THR A 158 13.99 10.71 3.03
C THR A 158 13.68 9.40 2.31
N ASN A 159 12.92 9.46 1.23
CA ASN A 159 12.68 8.32 0.36
C ASN A 159 13.70 8.31 -0.79
N SER A 160 13.91 7.15 -1.36
CA SER A 160 14.82 6.97 -2.49
C SER A 160 14.07 6.33 -3.65
N GLY A 161 13.95 7.02 -4.76
CA GLY A 161 13.36 6.55 -6.00
C GLY A 161 14.26 5.64 -6.84
N ILE A 162 15.47 5.31 -6.37
CA ILE A 162 16.40 4.46 -7.12
C ILE A 162 15.86 3.04 -7.33
N ASN A 163 16.39 2.35 -8.34
CA ASN A 163 16.02 0.99 -8.70
C ASN A 163 16.13 0.04 -7.48
N PRO A 164 15.14 -0.85 -7.24
CA PRO A 164 15.16 -1.83 -6.15
C PRO A 164 16.43 -2.70 -6.09
N LEU A 165 17.01 -3.03 -7.23
CA LEU A 165 18.27 -3.77 -7.29
C LEU A 165 19.44 -2.96 -6.72
N GLN A 166 19.48 -1.67 -6.99
CA GLN A 166 20.51 -0.77 -6.48
C GLN A 166 20.33 -0.53 -4.97
N LYS A 167 19.08 -0.43 -4.47
CA LYS A 167 18.79 -0.41 -3.03
C LYS A 167 19.34 -1.64 -2.33
N PHE A 168 19.11 -2.81 -2.92
CA PHE A 168 19.61 -4.08 -2.37
C PHE A 168 21.13 -4.15 -2.36
N MET A 169 21.80 -3.69 -3.42
CA MET A 169 23.26 -3.63 -3.48
C MET A 169 23.83 -2.67 -2.43
N ASN A 170 23.25 -1.48 -2.28
CA ASN A 170 23.65 -0.51 -1.26
C ASN A 170 23.46 -1.07 0.16
N GLU A 171 22.39 -1.86 0.39
CA GLU A 171 22.14 -2.49 1.68
C GLU A 171 23.20 -3.57 2.00
N ILE A 172 23.65 -4.37 1.00
CA ILE A 172 24.75 -5.33 1.16
C ILE A 172 26.05 -4.60 1.46
N GLU A 173 26.32 -3.48 0.79
CA GLU A 173 27.53 -2.68 0.98
C GLU A 173 27.47 -1.77 2.22
N ASN A 174 26.38 -1.84 2.99
CA ASN A 174 26.12 -0.99 4.15
C ASN A 174 26.20 0.52 3.83
N ARG A 175 25.79 0.90 2.60
CA ARG A 175 25.71 2.28 2.15
C ARG A 175 24.29 2.80 2.27
N LYS A 176 24.15 4.07 2.66
CA LYS A 176 22.86 4.74 2.62
C LYS A 176 22.43 5.03 1.18
N ASN A 177 21.11 4.96 0.95
CA ASN A 177 20.55 5.34 -0.35
C ASN A 177 20.46 6.87 -0.46
N PRO A 178 20.66 7.48 -1.65
CA PRO A 178 20.39 8.89 -1.84
C PRO A 178 18.88 9.16 -1.78
N GLY A 179 18.46 10.17 -1.05
CA GLY A 179 17.09 10.67 -1.06
C GLY A 179 16.75 11.40 -2.36
N ASP A 180 15.46 11.51 -2.66
CA ASP A 180 15.01 12.15 -3.88
C ASP A 180 15.21 13.66 -3.81
N THR A 181 15.55 14.27 -4.95
CA THR A 181 15.70 15.73 -5.07
C THR A 181 14.33 16.38 -5.19
N LEU A 182 14.07 17.40 -4.37
CA LEU A 182 12.86 18.19 -4.40
C LEU A 182 13.10 19.49 -5.17
N VAL A 183 12.44 19.65 -6.31
CA VAL A 183 12.47 20.89 -7.10
C VAL A 183 11.27 21.75 -6.72
N THR A 184 11.54 22.96 -6.27
CA THR A 184 10.51 23.95 -5.87
C THR A 184 10.11 24.85 -7.04
N SER A 185 9.06 25.64 -6.86
CA SER A 185 8.69 26.69 -7.81
C SER A 185 9.43 28.01 -7.60
N LEU A 186 10.29 28.11 -6.59
CA LEU A 186 11.05 29.32 -6.28
C LEU A 186 12.03 29.65 -7.39
N ASP A 187 12.10 30.94 -7.74
CA ASP A 187 13.11 31.50 -8.61
C ASP A 187 14.20 32.12 -7.72
N ALA A 188 15.47 31.73 -7.95
CA ALA A 188 16.54 32.07 -7.06
C ALA A 188 16.84 33.56 -7.06
N ASP A 189 16.81 34.22 -8.22
CA ASP A 189 17.13 35.63 -8.35
C ASP A 189 15.99 36.51 -7.81
N LEU A 190 14.75 36.13 -8.10
CA LEU A 190 13.58 36.82 -7.56
C LEU A 190 13.50 36.71 -6.03
N GLN A 191 13.84 35.53 -5.47
CA GLN A 191 13.90 35.34 -4.02
C GLN A 191 14.95 36.22 -3.34
N LYS A 192 16.18 36.27 -3.90
CA LYS A 192 17.26 37.14 -3.39
C LYS A 192 16.89 38.61 -3.51
N LEU A 193 16.27 38.99 -4.64
CA LEU A 193 15.79 40.36 -4.83
C LEU A 193 14.72 40.72 -3.79
N ALA A 194 13.71 39.90 -3.62
CA ALA A 194 12.65 40.11 -2.63
C ALA A 194 13.20 40.22 -1.22
N TYR A 195 14.17 39.40 -0.85
CA TYR A 195 14.84 39.50 0.45
C TYR A 195 15.63 40.81 0.60
N SER A 196 16.39 41.19 -0.41
CA SER A 196 17.17 42.46 -0.39
C SER A 196 16.29 43.69 -0.29
N LEU A 197 15.10 43.70 -0.88
CA LEU A 197 14.15 44.80 -0.83
C LEU A 197 13.53 45.02 0.56
N LEU A 198 13.55 44.03 1.43
CA LEU A 198 13.12 44.18 2.82
C LEU A 198 14.10 45.07 3.60
N ASP A 199 15.40 45.06 3.26
CA ASP A 199 16.42 45.99 3.77
C ASP A 199 16.35 46.19 5.29
N GLY A 200 16.25 45.10 6.05
CA GLY A 200 16.11 45.08 7.51
C GLY A 200 14.75 45.54 8.07
N ARG A 201 13.80 45.91 7.22
CA ARG A 201 12.43 46.24 7.65
C ARG A 201 11.65 44.98 8.02
N LYS A 202 10.89 45.01 9.12
CA LYS A 202 9.99 43.96 9.52
C LYS A 202 8.84 43.85 8.48
N GLY A 203 8.67 42.65 7.88
CA GLY A 203 7.62 42.42 6.90
C GLY A 203 7.87 41.19 6.03
N SER A 204 7.03 40.98 5.05
CA SER A 204 7.14 39.86 4.10
C SER A 204 6.79 40.28 2.68
N ILE A 205 7.44 39.65 1.71
CA ILE A 205 7.15 39.78 0.27
C ILE A 205 6.84 38.38 -0.26
N VAL A 206 5.69 38.22 -0.93
CA VAL A 206 5.30 36.98 -1.61
C VAL A 206 5.01 37.32 -3.06
N CYS A 207 5.72 36.65 -3.98
CA CYS A 207 5.47 36.74 -5.42
C CYS A 207 4.85 35.40 -5.89
N MET A 208 3.69 35.48 -6.51
CA MET A 208 2.94 34.33 -6.99
C MET A 208 2.49 34.52 -8.43
N GLU A 209 2.54 33.45 -9.21
CA GLU A 209 1.97 33.42 -10.56
C GLU A 209 0.46 33.18 -10.46
N PRO A 210 -0.40 34.15 -10.86
CA PRO A 210 -1.84 34.06 -10.64
C PRO A 210 -2.52 32.92 -11.42
N SER A 211 -1.94 32.54 -12.58
CA SER A 211 -2.51 31.53 -13.47
C SER A 211 -2.39 30.11 -12.95
N SER A 212 -1.31 29.84 -12.19
CA SER A 212 -0.97 28.50 -11.68
C SER A 212 -1.01 28.39 -10.16
N GLY A 213 -0.98 29.52 -9.44
CA GLY A 213 -0.82 29.55 -7.99
C GLY A 213 0.61 29.25 -7.52
N ARG A 214 1.60 29.13 -8.43
CA ARG A 214 2.99 28.87 -8.07
C ARG A 214 3.60 30.04 -7.32
N ILE A 215 4.24 29.77 -6.19
CA ILE A 215 5.01 30.76 -5.43
C ILE A 215 6.40 30.83 -6.04
N LEU A 216 6.76 32.03 -6.56
CA LEU A 216 8.03 32.28 -7.20
C LEU A 216 9.06 32.87 -6.22
N ALA A 217 8.60 33.63 -5.24
CA ALA A 217 9.43 34.12 -4.14
C ALA A 217 8.58 34.29 -2.87
N MET A 218 9.21 34.02 -1.72
CA MET A 218 8.63 34.21 -0.40
C MET A 218 9.73 34.60 0.57
N ALA A 219 9.86 35.89 0.84
CA ALA A 219 10.85 36.43 1.75
C ALA A 219 10.18 37.05 2.98
N SER A 220 10.81 36.93 4.15
CA SER A 220 10.34 37.53 5.39
C SER A 220 11.53 38.05 6.20
N ALA A 221 11.30 39.14 6.92
CA ALA A 221 12.27 39.73 7.83
C ALA A 221 11.59 40.12 9.17
N PRO A 222 12.23 39.92 10.33
CA PRO A 222 13.60 39.40 10.48
C PRO A 222 13.76 37.97 10.02
N SER A 223 14.95 37.59 9.58
CA SER A 223 15.31 36.27 9.12
C SER A 223 16.43 35.68 9.97
N PHE A 224 16.68 34.42 9.82
CA PHE A 224 17.74 33.66 10.50
C PHE A 224 18.61 32.91 9.49
N ASP A 225 19.83 32.54 9.88
CA ASP A 225 20.63 31.60 9.07
C ASP A 225 20.38 30.16 9.52
N PRO A 226 19.79 29.31 8.65
CA PRO A 226 19.54 27.93 9.00
C PRO A 226 20.81 27.13 9.33
N ASN A 227 21.97 27.53 8.80
CA ASN A 227 23.25 26.88 9.07
C ASN A 227 23.72 27.09 10.51
N GLN A 228 23.32 28.19 11.14
CA GLN A 228 23.72 28.57 12.53
C GLN A 228 22.62 28.27 13.56
N LEU A 229 21.52 27.70 13.12
CA LEU A 229 20.33 27.47 13.95
C LEU A 229 20.61 26.61 15.19
N GLN A 230 21.48 25.62 15.07
CA GLN A 230 21.81 24.72 16.19
C GLN A 230 22.54 25.46 17.31
N GLU A 231 23.39 26.40 16.98
CA GLU A 231 24.19 27.18 17.93
C GLU A 231 23.36 28.32 18.55
N ASN A 232 22.49 28.93 17.76
CA ASN A 232 21.72 30.13 18.14
C ASN A 232 20.27 29.79 18.58
N TRP A 233 19.92 28.54 18.77
CA TRP A 233 18.56 28.11 19.05
C TRP A 233 17.94 28.77 20.28
N ASP A 234 18.68 28.82 21.38
CA ASP A 234 18.19 29.33 22.66
C ASP A 234 17.99 30.85 22.62
N SER A 235 18.84 31.58 21.88
CA SER A 235 18.70 33.05 21.67
C SER A 235 17.47 33.35 20.78
N LEU A 236 17.27 32.61 19.70
CA LEU A 236 16.14 32.80 18.79
C LEU A 236 14.78 32.55 19.46
N ILE A 237 14.70 31.55 20.34
CA ILE A 237 13.47 31.29 21.11
C ILE A 237 13.24 32.37 22.18
N SER A 238 14.27 32.85 22.82
CA SER A 238 14.14 33.90 23.86
C SER A 238 13.72 35.26 23.26
N GLU A 239 14.24 35.63 22.10
CA GLU A 239 13.83 36.84 21.38
C GLU A 239 12.40 36.78 20.85
N GLY A 240 11.94 35.60 20.35
CA GLY A 240 10.55 35.38 19.90
C GLY A 240 9.51 35.45 21.02
N ASN A 241 9.90 35.35 22.27
CA ASN A 241 8.99 35.36 23.43
C ASN A 241 8.86 36.76 24.09
N THR A 242 9.61 37.75 23.62
CA THR A 242 9.60 39.13 24.19
C THR A 242 8.65 40.09 23.48
N ASP A 243 8.05 39.69 22.34
CA ASP A 243 7.12 40.53 21.55
C ASP A 243 5.64 40.07 21.70
N GLY A 244 5.24 39.48 22.84
CA GLY A 244 3.87 39.07 23.17
C GLY A 244 3.10 40.13 23.95
#